data_76aeae9d6b3e3c9000b843793cc67943
#
_entry.id   76aeae9d6b3e3c9000b843793cc67943
#
_cell.length_a   1.000
_cell.length_b   1.000
_cell.length_c   1.000
_cell.angle_alpha   90.00
_cell.angle_beta   90.00
_cell.angle_gamma   90.00
#
_symmetry.space_group_name_H-M   'P 1'
#
loop_
_entity.id
_entity.type
_entity.pdbx_description
1 polymer ?
#
loop_
_entity_poly.entity_id
_entity_poly.type
_entity_poly.pdbx_seq_one_letter_code
_entity_poly.pdbx_strand_id
1 'polypeptide(L)'
;MNEKPTYELDKILSSVEPEHFNRYRNEEDTDSQMSVSEFFNRYIGSYGLPLSDVIRQSDIPANYAYGILNGNRTNPSRDRVIALCIACHMNLTDTNRALKTAGLSPLYSKVSRDAAIIIMINKCEYDIGIINEFLYGHNLNILSTSSNKEA
;
A
#
# COMPACT_ATOMS: atom_id res chain seq x y z
N MET A 1 -11.69 8.17 0.63
CA MET A 1 -12.78 7.22 0.77
C MET A 1 -12.87 6.70 2.19
N ASN A 2 -14.08 6.60 2.69
CA ASN A 2 -14.29 6.18 4.06
C ASN A 2 -14.46 4.66 4.14
N GLU A 3 -13.62 4.05 4.94
CA GLU A 3 -13.67 2.63 5.19
C GLU A 3 -14.26 2.43 6.58
N LYS A 4 -15.30 1.62 6.68
CA LYS A 4 -15.96 1.38 7.95
C LYS A 4 -15.06 0.53 8.86
N PRO A 5 -14.94 0.88 10.15
CA PRO A 5 -14.23 0.03 11.10
C PRO A 5 -14.84 -1.37 11.16
N THR A 6 -14.02 -2.34 11.52
CA THR A 6 -14.44 -3.74 11.59
C THR A 6 -15.66 -3.94 12.48
N TYR A 7 -15.70 -3.28 13.65
CA TYR A 7 -16.84 -3.44 14.56
C TYR A 7 -18.14 -2.89 13.96
N GLU A 8 -18.07 -1.86 13.14
CA GLU A 8 -19.25 -1.35 12.43
C GLU A 8 -19.74 -2.33 11.37
N LEU A 9 -18.83 -2.96 10.64
CA LEU A 9 -19.18 -3.99 9.68
C LEU A 9 -19.82 -5.19 10.36
N ASP A 10 -19.28 -5.61 11.50
CA ASP A 10 -19.85 -6.72 12.28
C ASP A 10 -21.26 -6.38 12.74
N LYS A 11 -21.49 -5.14 13.16
CA LYS A 11 -22.79 -4.68 13.60
C LYS A 11 -23.80 -4.67 12.45
N ILE A 12 -23.37 -4.20 11.27
CA ILE A 12 -24.20 -4.19 10.06
C ILE A 12 -24.56 -5.63 9.70
N LEU A 13 -23.58 -6.54 9.68
CA LEU A 13 -23.83 -7.93 9.31
C LEU A 13 -24.81 -8.62 10.25
N SER A 14 -24.80 -8.25 11.52
CA SER A 14 -25.75 -8.85 12.48
C SER A 14 -27.19 -8.45 12.21
N SER A 15 -27.42 -7.36 11.45
CA SER A 15 -28.75 -6.86 11.13
C SER A 15 -29.18 -7.10 9.69
N VAL A 16 -28.29 -7.61 8.83
CA VAL A 16 -28.58 -7.82 7.42
C VAL A 16 -29.32 -9.15 7.24
N GLU A 17 -30.45 -9.10 6.52
CA GLU A 17 -31.17 -10.30 6.17
C GLU A 17 -30.45 -11.04 5.04
N PRO A 18 -30.51 -12.39 5.01
CA PRO A 18 -29.80 -13.15 3.96
C PRO A 18 -30.10 -12.72 2.55
N GLU A 19 -31.34 -12.32 2.26
CA GLU A 19 -31.70 -11.88 0.92
C GLU A 19 -31.06 -10.56 0.51
N HIS A 20 -30.50 -9.84 1.46
CA HIS A 20 -29.84 -8.56 1.19
C HIS A 20 -28.30 -8.70 1.10
N PHE A 21 -27.78 -9.92 1.16
CA PHE A 21 -26.34 -10.16 1.16
C PHE A 21 -25.65 -9.59 -0.08
N ASN A 22 -26.22 -9.76 -1.26
CA ASN A 22 -25.61 -9.24 -2.49
C ASN A 22 -25.47 -7.72 -2.46
N ARG A 23 -26.48 -7.04 -1.91
CA ARG A 23 -26.44 -5.59 -1.76
C ARG A 23 -25.33 -5.17 -0.80
N TYR A 24 -25.23 -5.83 0.34
CA TYR A 24 -24.15 -5.57 1.30
C TYR A 24 -22.78 -5.74 0.64
N ARG A 25 -22.60 -6.87 -0.04
CA ARG A 25 -21.33 -7.18 -0.69
C ARG A 25 -20.94 -6.11 -1.72
N ASN A 26 -21.90 -5.67 -2.53
CA ASN A 26 -21.64 -4.66 -3.55
C ASN A 26 -21.28 -3.30 -2.94
N GLU A 27 -21.86 -2.97 -1.80
CA GLU A 27 -21.62 -1.68 -1.15
C GLU A 27 -20.32 -1.66 -0.35
N GLU A 28 -19.98 -2.76 0.31
CA GLU A 28 -18.89 -2.78 1.30
C GLU A 28 -17.61 -3.43 0.79
N ASP A 29 -17.67 -4.16 -0.32
CA ASP A 29 -16.57 -4.96 -0.81
C ASP A 29 -15.89 -4.37 -2.05
N THR A 30 -16.17 -3.12 -2.36
CA THR A 30 -15.64 -2.48 -3.58
C THR A 30 -14.12 -2.46 -3.57
N ASP A 31 -13.51 -2.12 -2.44
CA ASP A 31 -12.06 -2.00 -2.34
C ASP A 31 -11.35 -3.34 -2.50
N SER A 32 -11.95 -4.43 -2.01
CA SER A 32 -11.33 -5.76 -2.10
C SER A 32 -11.32 -6.31 -3.52
N GLN A 33 -12.11 -5.72 -4.42
CA GLN A 33 -12.13 -6.10 -5.83
C GLN A 33 -11.19 -5.25 -6.68
N MET A 34 -10.63 -4.22 -6.09
CA MET A 34 -9.75 -3.29 -6.80
C MET A 34 -8.36 -3.91 -6.97
N SER A 35 -7.79 -3.74 -8.15
CA SER A 35 -6.40 -4.16 -8.38
C SER A 35 -5.41 -3.15 -7.79
N VAL A 36 -4.17 -3.59 -7.63
CA VAL A 36 -3.09 -2.70 -7.19
C VAL A 36 -2.95 -1.50 -8.12
N SER A 37 -2.99 -1.77 -9.43
CA SER A 37 -2.91 -0.72 -10.44
C SER A 37 -4.01 0.32 -10.24
N GLU A 38 -5.25 -0.15 -10.09
CA GLU A 38 -6.38 0.75 -9.89
C GLU A 38 -6.25 1.56 -8.60
N PHE A 39 -5.80 0.92 -7.53
CA PHE A 39 -5.62 1.60 -6.25
C PHE A 39 -4.65 2.78 -6.37
N PHE A 40 -3.47 2.52 -6.91
CA PHE A 40 -2.46 3.57 -7.04
C PHE A 40 -2.88 4.65 -8.02
N ASN A 41 -3.49 4.28 -9.14
CA ASN A 41 -3.93 5.27 -10.13
C ASN A 41 -5.01 6.18 -9.56
N ARG A 42 -5.94 5.63 -8.77
CA ARG A 42 -6.95 6.45 -8.10
C ARG A 42 -6.33 7.39 -7.08
N TYR A 43 -5.37 6.88 -6.30
CA TYR A 43 -4.71 7.71 -5.30
C TYR A 43 -3.94 8.85 -5.97
N ILE A 44 -3.13 8.51 -6.97
CA ILE A 44 -2.32 9.49 -7.70
C ILE A 44 -3.22 10.53 -8.34
N GLY A 45 -4.31 10.10 -8.98
CA GLY A 45 -5.25 11.01 -9.61
C GLY A 45 -5.98 11.89 -8.62
N SER A 46 -6.40 11.32 -7.48
CA SER A 46 -7.16 12.07 -6.47
C SER A 46 -6.33 13.19 -5.83
N TYR A 47 -5.05 12.97 -5.67
CA TYR A 47 -4.17 13.96 -5.04
C TYR A 47 -3.36 14.76 -6.06
N GLY A 48 -3.59 14.52 -7.37
CA GLY A 48 -2.89 15.27 -8.41
C GLY A 48 -1.38 15.11 -8.38
N LEU A 49 -0.90 13.90 -8.03
CA LEU A 49 0.53 13.67 -7.90
C LEU A 49 1.18 13.55 -9.29
N PRO A 50 2.34 14.18 -9.52
CA PRO A 50 3.05 13.98 -10.78
C PRO A 50 3.58 12.55 -10.86
N LEU A 51 3.15 11.80 -11.88
CA LEU A 51 3.48 10.39 -12.01
C LEU A 51 4.98 10.15 -12.08
N SER A 52 5.70 10.98 -12.84
CA SER A 52 7.16 10.83 -12.98
C SER A 52 7.87 11.01 -11.64
N ASP A 53 7.38 11.91 -10.79
CA ASP A 53 7.96 12.12 -9.47
C ASP A 53 7.71 10.93 -8.56
N VAL A 54 6.50 10.36 -8.59
CA VAL A 54 6.18 9.17 -7.81
C VAL A 54 7.12 8.03 -8.19
N ILE A 55 7.29 7.80 -9.48
CA ILE A 55 8.17 6.72 -9.96
C ILE A 55 9.60 6.96 -9.52
N ARG A 56 10.12 8.17 -9.70
CA ARG A 56 11.48 8.50 -9.31
C ARG A 56 11.70 8.34 -7.81
N GLN A 57 10.77 8.81 -7.01
CA GLN A 57 10.89 8.77 -5.54
C GLN A 57 10.70 7.38 -4.98
N SER A 58 10.08 6.46 -5.71
CA SER A 58 9.90 5.09 -5.26
C SER A 58 11.20 4.29 -5.25
N ASP A 59 12.22 4.76 -5.96
CA ASP A 59 13.49 4.06 -6.13
C ASP A 59 13.32 2.71 -6.85
N ILE A 60 12.18 2.47 -7.46
CA ILE A 60 11.95 1.29 -8.29
C ILE A 60 12.38 1.62 -9.71
N PRO A 61 13.05 0.69 -10.43
CA PRO A 61 13.38 0.93 -11.83
C PRO A 61 12.13 1.34 -12.61
N ALA A 62 12.26 2.37 -13.45
CA ALA A 62 11.10 3.03 -14.06
C ALA A 62 10.21 2.05 -14.83
N ASN A 63 10.81 1.16 -15.65
CA ASN A 63 9.99 0.22 -16.41
C ASN A 63 9.20 -0.74 -15.51
N TYR A 64 9.78 -1.13 -14.38
CA TYR A 64 9.08 -1.98 -13.43
C TYR A 64 7.95 -1.23 -12.74
N ALA A 65 8.21 0.02 -12.31
CA ALA A 65 7.20 0.86 -11.68
C ALA A 65 6.02 1.11 -12.63
N TYR A 66 6.32 1.45 -13.89
CA TYR A 66 5.27 1.60 -14.89
C TYR A 66 4.49 0.30 -15.08
N GLY A 67 5.18 -0.84 -15.04
CA GLY A 67 4.51 -2.14 -15.15
C GLY A 67 3.51 -2.39 -14.04
N ILE A 68 3.83 -1.96 -12.80
CA ILE A 68 2.88 -2.07 -11.69
C ILE A 68 1.68 -1.16 -11.94
N LEU A 69 1.94 0.08 -12.35
CA LEU A 69 0.89 1.09 -12.50
C LEU A 69 -0.01 0.85 -13.72
N ASN A 70 0.49 0.21 -14.76
CA ASN A 70 -0.33 -0.09 -15.93
C ASN A 70 -1.01 -1.46 -15.87
N GLY A 71 -0.78 -2.21 -14.77
CA GLY A 71 -1.43 -3.50 -14.58
C GLY A 71 -0.72 -4.69 -15.20
N ASN A 72 0.41 -4.49 -15.88
CA ASN A 72 1.17 -5.59 -16.48
C ASN A 72 1.86 -6.46 -15.43
N ARG A 73 2.22 -5.88 -14.29
CA ARG A 73 2.80 -6.61 -13.18
C ARG A 73 1.78 -6.66 -12.06
N THR A 74 1.17 -7.83 -11.89
CA THR A 74 0.01 -7.98 -11.02
C THR A 74 0.35 -8.40 -9.60
N ASN A 75 1.58 -8.90 -9.37
CA ASN A 75 2.01 -9.36 -8.05
C ASN A 75 3.31 -8.68 -7.63
N PRO A 76 3.31 -7.36 -7.41
CA PRO A 76 4.53 -6.69 -6.96
C PRO A 76 4.91 -7.16 -5.56
N SER A 77 6.21 -7.10 -5.26
CA SER A 77 6.68 -7.47 -3.94
C SER A 77 6.16 -6.51 -2.87
N ARG A 78 6.13 -6.98 -1.63
CA ARG A 78 5.69 -6.16 -0.51
C ARG A 78 6.53 -4.88 -0.38
N ASP A 79 7.85 -5.02 -0.53
CA ASP A 79 8.75 -3.86 -0.44
C ASP A 79 8.45 -2.84 -1.52
N ARG A 80 8.14 -3.28 -2.73
CA ARG A 80 7.82 -2.34 -3.82
C ARG A 80 6.50 -1.63 -3.58
N VAL A 81 5.50 -2.35 -3.05
CA VAL A 81 4.24 -1.70 -2.69
C VAL A 81 4.48 -0.65 -1.61
N ILE A 82 5.26 -0.98 -0.59
CA ILE A 82 5.61 -0.02 0.46
C ILE A 82 6.34 1.18 -0.14
N ALA A 83 7.30 0.94 -1.03
CA ALA A 83 8.06 2.02 -1.66
C ALA A 83 7.17 2.96 -2.47
N LEU A 84 6.21 2.42 -3.21
CA LEU A 84 5.24 3.24 -3.95
C LEU A 84 4.36 4.06 -3.00
N CYS A 85 3.95 3.46 -1.88
CA CYS A 85 3.16 4.18 -0.89
C CYS A 85 3.95 5.35 -0.29
N ILE A 86 5.23 5.13 0.01
CA ILE A 86 6.10 6.19 0.52
C ILE A 86 6.25 7.30 -0.54
N ALA A 87 6.45 6.92 -1.80
CA ALA A 87 6.58 7.89 -2.88
C ALA A 87 5.30 8.71 -3.07
N CYS A 88 4.15 8.13 -2.75
CA CYS A 88 2.86 8.84 -2.80
C CYS A 88 2.56 9.61 -1.52
N HIS A 89 3.46 9.61 -0.55
CA HIS A 89 3.29 10.28 0.74
C HIS A 89 2.05 9.79 1.50
N MET A 90 1.79 8.49 1.43
CA MET A 90 0.66 7.89 2.12
C MET A 90 0.90 7.81 3.61
N ASN A 91 -0.16 7.99 4.39
CA ASN A 91 -0.11 7.70 5.82
C ASN A 91 -0.18 6.20 6.05
N LEU A 92 -0.11 5.77 7.32
CA LEU A 92 -0.11 4.36 7.66
C LEU A 92 -1.40 3.66 7.22
N THR A 93 -2.54 4.30 7.41
CA THR A 93 -3.83 3.72 7.03
C THR A 93 -3.88 3.42 5.54
N ASP A 94 -3.50 4.40 4.72
CA ASP A 94 -3.52 4.22 3.26
C ASP A 94 -2.48 3.22 2.80
N THR A 95 -1.30 3.21 3.43
CA THR A 95 -0.26 2.23 3.12
C THR A 95 -0.78 0.80 3.38
N ASN A 96 -1.43 0.58 4.52
CA ASN A 96 -1.97 -0.73 4.83
C ASN A 96 -3.13 -1.12 3.91
N ARG A 97 -3.90 -0.15 3.44
CA ARG A 97 -4.94 -0.43 2.43
C ARG A 97 -4.32 -0.86 1.11
N ALA A 98 -3.23 -0.22 0.70
CA ALA A 98 -2.51 -0.62 -0.50
C ALA A 98 -1.98 -2.05 -0.37
N LEU A 99 -1.38 -2.37 0.76
CA LEU A 99 -0.87 -3.72 1.01
C LEU A 99 -1.99 -4.75 0.96
N LYS A 100 -3.10 -4.47 1.62
CA LYS A 100 -4.27 -5.35 1.60
C LYS A 100 -4.79 -5.55 0.18
N THR A 101 -4.89 -4.48 -0.58
CA THR A 101 -5.33 -4.54 -1.98
C THR A 101 -4.41 -5.45 -2.81
N ALA A 102 -3.13 -5.43 -2.51
CA ALA A 102 -2.14 -6.28 -3.20
C ALA A 102 -2.14 -7.72 -2.68
N GLY A 103 -2.99 -8.06 -1.71
CA GLY A 103 -2.99 -9.39 -1.10
C GLY A 103 -1.82 -9.62 -0.18
N LEU A 104 -1.24 -8.56 0.35
CA LEU A 104 -0.05 -8.63 1.21
C LEU A 104 -0.41 -8.24 2.64
N SER A 105 0.39 -8.73 3.59
CA SER A 105 0.14 -8.42 5.00
C SER A 105 0.39 -6.94 5.29
N PRO A 106 -0.44 -6.31 6.12
CA PRO A 106 -0.21 -4.93 6.53
C PRO A 106 1.04 -4.81 7.40
N LEU A 107 1.50 -3.59 7.60
CA LEU A 107 2.61 -3.34 8.50
C LEU A 107 2.16 -3.67 9.93
N TYR A 108 2.97 -4.49 10.61
CA TYR A 108 2.61 -5.03 11.92
C TYR A 108 3.61 -4.53 12.97
N SER A 109 3.10 -3.85 13.98
CA SER A 109 3.94 -3.17 14.97
C SER A 109 4.82 -4.11 15.79
N LYS A 110 4.48 -5.39 15.87
CA LYS A 110 5.29 -6.36 16.60
C LYS A 110 6.44 -6.96 15.80
N VAL A 111 6.53 -6.62 14.52
CA VAL A 111 7.66 -6.98 13.68
C VAL A 111 8.62 -5.80 13.65
N SER A 112 9.86 -5.99 14.07
CA SER A 112 10.80 -4.87 14.22
C SER A 112 10.98 -4.04 12.97
N ARG A 113 11.11 -4.68 11.82
CA ARG A 113 11.27 -3.97 10.57
C ARG A 113 10.03 -3.16 10.21
N ASP A 114 8.87 -3.76 10.37
CA ASP A 114 7.61 -3.06 10.14
C ASP A 114 7.44 -1.89 11.09
N ALA A 115 7.80 -2.08 12.36
CA ALA A 115 7.73 -1.01 13.35
C ALA A 115 8.61 0.17 12.96
N ALA A 116 9.81 -0.09 12.45
CA ALA A 116 10.71 0.97 12.00
C ALA A 116 10.09 1.75 10.83
N ILE A 117 9.50 1.04 9.89
CA ILE A 117 8.85 1.67 8.74
C ILE A 117 7.64 2.50 9.20
N ILE A 118 6.85 1.97 10.13
CA ILE A 118 5.71 2.68 10.70
C ILE A 118 6.15 4.00 11.34
N ILE A 119 7.25 3.98 12.09
CA ILE A 119 7.78 5.18 12.73
C ILE A 119 8.13 6.24 11.68
N MET A 120 8.80 5.82 10.59
CA MET A 120 9.16 6.75 9.53
C MET A 120 7.93 7.34 8.84
N ILE A 121 6.95 6.51 8.54
CA ILE A 121 5.70 6.98 7.94
C ILE A 121 4.99 7.97 8.86
N ASN A 122 4.91 7.68 10.14
CA ASN A 122 4.24 8.55 11.11
C ASN A 122 4.95 9.87 11.32
N LYS A 123 6.26 9.92 11.04
CA LYS A 123 7.02 11.16 11.08
C LYS A 123 7.03 11.88 9.73
N CYS A 124 6.25 11.38 8.79
CA CYS A 124 6.17 11.95 7.44
C CYS A 124 7.52 11.96 6.73
N GLU A 125 8.32 10.92 6.95
CA GLU A 125 9.56 10.74 6.23
C GLU A 125 9.27 9.98 4.95
N TYR A 126 9.44 10.62 3.80
CA TYR A 126 9.08 10.06 2.51
C TYR A 126 10.27 9.86 1.58
N ASP A 127 11.48 9.96 2.12
CA ASP A 127 12.71 9.71 1.37
C ASP A 127 13.14 8.27 1.62
N ILE A 128 13.10 7.44 0.57
CA ILE A 128 13.46 6.02 0.67
C ILE A 128 14.91 5.86 1.16
N GLY A 129 15.80 6.73 0.69
CA GLY A 129 17.20 6.67 1.12
C GLY A 129 17.36 6.85 2.62
N ILE A 130 16.65 7.82 3.18
CA ILE A 130 16.68 8.09 4.62
C ILE A 130 16.07 6.93 5.39
N ILE A 131 14.95 6.40 4.91
CA ILE A 131 14.32 5.23 5.55
C ILE A 131 15.28 4.05 5.53
N ASN A 132 15.94 3.81 4.41
CA ASN A 132 16.90 2.72 4.30
C ASN A 132 18.10 2.91 5.20
N GLU A 133 18.58 4.15 5.38
CA GLU A 133 19.65 4.42 6.35
C GLU A 133 19.22 4.07 7.77
N PHE A 134 17.97 4.41 8.12
CA PHE A 134 17.42 4.08 9.43
C PHE A 134 17.33 2.56 9.63
N LEU A 135 16.83 1.85 8.62
CA LEU A 135 16.75 0.39 8.68
C LEU A 135 18.14 -0.23 8.81
N TYR A 136 19.06 0.19 7.96
CA TYR A 136 20.42 -0.35 7.96
C TYR A 136 21.11 -0.10 9.31
N GLY A 137 20.94 1.11 9.85
CA GLY A 137 21.53 1.47 11.13
C GLY A 137 21.04 0.65 12.31
N HIS A 138 19.89 -0.01 12.16
CA HIS A 138 19.31 -0.88 13.19
C HIS A 138 19.40 -2.35 12.82
N ASN A 139 20.28 -2.70 11.89
CA ASN A 139 20.50 -4.08 11.44
C ASN A 139 19.24 -4.72 10.85
N LEU A 140 18.40 -3.91 10.22
CA LEU A 140 17.20 -4.36 9.53
C LEU A 140 17.43 -4.28 8.02
N ASN A 141 16.80 -5.19 7.28
CA ASN A 141 16.93 -5.20 5.82
C ASN A 141 16.34 -3.93 5.23
N ILE A 142 17.03 -3.31 4.30
CA ILE A 142 16.51 -2.14 3.61
C ILE A 142 15.36 -2.56 2.67
N LEU A 143 14.59 -1.59 2.21
CA LEU A 143 13.55 -1.84 1.22
C LEU A 143 14.18 -2.27 -0.09
N SER A 144 13.77 -3.43 -0.59
CA SER A 144 14.31 -4.01 -1.81
C SER A 144 13.48 -3.51 -2.99
N THR A 145 13.99 -2.49 -3.67
CA THR A 145 13.30 -1.85 -4.79
C THR A 145 13.92 -2.19 -6.14
N SER A 146 15.19 -2.59 -6.16
CA SER A 146 15.89 -2.93 -7.41
C SER A 146 15.40 -4.26 -7.96
N SER A 147 15.32 -4.34 -9.28
CA SER A 147 14.72 -5.49 -9.95
C SER A 147 15.63 -6.69 -10.04
N ASN A 148 16.95 -6.49 -10.10
CA ASN A 148 17.87 -7.59 -10.39
C ASN A 148 18.03 -8.58 -9.23
N LYS A 149 17.46 -8.30 -8.09
CA LYS A 149 17.44 -9.23 -6.96
C LYS A 149 16.16 -10.05 -6.91
N GLU A 150 15.21 -9.74 -7.77
CA GLU A 150 13.93 -10.41 -7.79
C GLU A 150 13.97 -11.57 -8.77
N ALA A 151 13.68 -12.71 -8.28
CA ALA A 151 13.56 -13.88 -9.14
C ALA A 151 12.17 -13.97 -9.71
#